data_86b2082878aa0f6bf4856e5c2c6b0b7a
#
_entry.id   86b2082878aa0f6bf4856e5c2c6b0b7a
#
_cell.length_a   1.000
_cell.length_b   1.000
_cell.length_c   1.000
_cell.angle_alpha   90.00
_cell.angle_beta   90.00
_cell.angle_gamma   90.00
#
_symmetry.space_group_name_H-M   'P 1'
#
loop_
_entity.id
_entity.type
_entity.pdbx_description
1 polymer ?
#
loop_
_entity_poly.entity_id
_entity_poly.type
_entity_poly.pdbx_seq_one_letter_code
_entity_poly.pdbx_strand_id
1 'polypeptide(L)'
;MTKTIVEKLNLQKYNQVAILSKPEGSDYLAELTDYDTSLNGAYDLIFAFVLDMASLQELVNRVIEQQHLHKNGYLFVAYPKKGNKVYPTFIHRDDLLEGLGSDENGYIGTSNIKFARMVGLDDVFTVVGLKEDAKGKCQLSNTPSQSVDDYISFIPNVEEDLKDTPELLAIYQSLTPGYRKDWARYVYSAKQEATRAKRKEEMKMILQAGYKSRELYRQASSTEL
;
A
#
# COMPACT_ATOMS: atom_id res chain seq x y z
N MET A 1 1.54 -19.80 22.64
CA MET A 1 2.86 -19.87 21.97
C MET A 1 3.00 -18.68 21.04
N THR A 2 4.12 -17.96 21.10
CA THR A 2 4.37 -16.83 20.21
C THR A 2 4.75 -17.38 18.83
N LYS A 3 4.08 -16.95 17.76
CA LYS A 3 4.39 -17.37 16.39
C LYS A 3 5.81 -16.97 16.02
N THR A 4 6.54 -17.86 15.36
CA THR A 4 7.86 -17.57 14.80
C THR A 4 7.75 -16.55 13.64
N ILE A 5 8.86 -15.98 13.20
CA ILE A 5 8.86 -15.05 12.06
C ILE A 5 8.48 -15.78 10.75
N VAL A 6 8.86 -17.05 10.65
CA VAL A 6 8.51 -17.91 9.50
C VAL A 6 7.00 -18.10 9.41
N GLU A 7 6.35 -18.37 10.55
CA GLU A 7 4.89 -18.48 10.63
C GLU A 7 4.18 -17.13 10.42
N LYS A 8 4.68 -16.03 11.05
CA LYS A 8 4.08 -14.68 10.90
C LYS A 8 4.07 -14.20 9.47
N LEU A 9 5.10 -14.51 8.71
CA LEU A 9 5.28 -14.09 7.32
C LEU A 9 4.91 -15.18 6.31
N ASN A 10 4.58 -16.40 6.78
CA ASN A 10 4.27 -17.56 5.96
C ASN A 10 5.39 -17.83 4.93
N LEU A 11 6.63 -17.95 5.43
CA LEU A 11 7.81 -18.06 4.56
C LEU A 11 7.99 -19.44 3.95
N GLN A 12 7.42 -20.49 4.54
CA GLN A 12 7.51 -21.88 4.05
C GLN A 12 6.87 -22.12 2.67
N LYS A 13 6.07 -21.17 2.19
CA LYS A 13 5.42 -21.29 0.87
C LYS A 13 6.33 -20.97 -0.33
N TYR A 14 7.52 -20.41 -0.07
CA TYR A 14 8.45 -20.02 -1.12
C TYR A 14 9.41 -21.15 -1.43
N ASN A 15 9.69 -21.37 -2.72
CA ASN A 15 10.54 -22.47 -3.17
C ASN A 15 12.00 -22.04 -3.38
N GLN A 16 12.21 -20.89 -4.01
CA GLN A 16 13.55 -20.36 -4.24
C GLN A 16 13.85 -19.27 -3.21
N VAL A 17 14.68 -19.62 -2.22
CA VAL A 17 14.93 -18.80 -1.04
C VAL A 17 16.39 -18.44 -0.94
N ALA A 18 16.71 -17.19 -0.62
CA ALA A 18 18.04 -16.77 -0.22
C ALA A 18 17.99 -16.13 1.17
N ILE A 19 18.92 -16.49 2.04
CA ILE A 19 19.09 -15.89 3.39
C ILE A 19 20.47 -15.26 3.46
N LEU A 20 20.53 -13.94 3.63
CA LEU A 20 21.77 -13.18 3.60
C LEU A 20 22.12 -12.63 4.98
N SER A 21 23.41 -12.70 5.33
CA SER A 21 23.97 -12.07 6.52
C SER A 21 23.24 -12.43 7.83
N LYS A 22 22.73 -13.67 7.92
CA LYS A 22 22.10 -14.16 9.16
C LYS A 22 23.10 -14.10 10.32
N PRO A 23 22.74 -13.52 11.49
CA PRO A 23 23.62 -13.49 12.65
C PRO A 23 24.07 -14.89 13.07
N GLU A 24 25.36 -15.05 13.30
CA GLU A 24 25.95 -16.33 13.72
C GLU A 24 25.35 -16.82 15.04
N GLY A 25 25.12 -18.12 15.16
CA GLY A 25 24.56 -18.74 16.35
C GLY A 25 23.07 -18.42 16.61
N SER A 26 22.42 -17.67 15.73
CA SER A 26 20.99 -17.40 15.85
C SER A 26 20.13 -18.53 15.29
N ASP A 27 18.99 -18.78 15.90
CA ASP A 27 17.96 -19.71 15.44
C ASP A 27 16.92 -19.06 14.53
N TYR A 28 17.14 -17.78 14.15
CA TYR A 28 16.27 -17.12 13.19
C TYR A 28 16.16 -17.94 11.91
N LEU A 29 14.94 -18.15 11.45
CA LEU A 29 14.64 -18.89 10.22
C LEU A 29 15.07 -20.37 10.22
N ALA A 30 15.30 -20.99 11.40
CA ALA A 30 15.73 -22.39 11.54
C ALA A 30 14.76 -23.39 10.85
N GLU A 31 13.51 -23.00 10.63
CA GLU A 31 12.48 -23.81 9.95
C GLU A 31 12.67 -23.84 8.41
N LEU A 32 13.52 -22.98 7.86
CA LEU A 32 13.89 -22.98 6.44
C LEU A 32 15.21 -23.74 6.26
N THR A 33 15.18 -24.86 5.59
CA THR A 33 16.31 -25.78 5.46
C THR A 33 16.98 -25.75 4.08
N ASP A 34 16.27 -25.27 3.07
CA ASP A 34 16.75 -25.19 1.69
C ASP A 34 16.79 -23.71 1.25
N TYR A 35 18.01 -23.14 1.23
CA TYR A 35 18.21 -21.74 0.84
C TYR A 35 19.66 -21.48 0.42
N ASP A 36 19.83 -20.50 -0.46
CA ASP A 36 21.12 -19.95 -0.82
C ASP A 36 21.60 -18.90 0.22
N THR A 37 22.90 -18.80 0.41
CA THR A 37 23.53 -17.79 1.26
C THR A 37 24.11 -16.59 0.49
N SER A 38 23.97 -16.62 -0.83
CA SER A 38 24.39 -15.56 -1.75
C SER A 38 23.40 -15.42 -2.91
N LEU A 39 23.38 -14.24 -3.53
CA LEU A 39 22.48 -13.97 -4.66
C LEU A 39 23.16 -14.43 -5.97
N ASN A 40 22.71 -15.55 -6.53
CA ASN A 40 23.22 -16.12 -7.78
C ASN A 40 22.15 -16.18 -8.88
N GLY A 41 20.94 -15.70 -8.62
CA GLY A 41 19.81 -15.74 -9.55
C GLY A 41 18.64 -14.92 -9.05
N ALA A 42 17.44 -15.25 -9.50
CA ALA A 42 16.20 -14.65 -9.04
C ALA A 42 15.50 -15.59 -8.04
N TYR A 43 14.84 -15.01 -7.04
CA TYR A 43 14.28 -15.70 -5.88
C TYR A 43 12.81 -15.34 -5.67
N ASP A 44 12.05 -16.26 -5.10
CA ASP A 44 10.70 -15.98 -4.59
C ASP A 44 10.76 -15.24 -3.26
N LEU A 45 11.82 -15.51 -2.50
CA LEU A 45 12.07 -14.93 -1.19
C LEU A 45 13.56 -14.63 -1.00
N ILE A 46 13.86 -13.39 -0.68
CA ILE A 46 15.15 -13.01 -0.10
C ILE A 46 14.88 -12.54 1.32
N PHE A 47 15.57 -13.12 2.29
CA PHE A 47 15.57 -12.64 3.67
C PHE A 47 16.97 -12.20 4.06
N ALA A 48 17.14 -10.94 4.44
CA ALA A 48 18.46 -10.39 4.72
C ALA A 48 18.51 -9.71 6.09
N PHE A 49 19.69 -9.68 6.71
CA PHE A 49 19.97 -8.89 7.89
C PHE A 49 20.93 -7.77 7.52
N VAL A 50 20.61 -6.55 7.90
CA VAL A 50 21.45 -5.36 7.71
C VAL A 50 21.57 -4.60 9.02
N LEU A 51 22.63 -3.83 9.20
CA LEU A 51 22.88 -3.14 10.48
C LEU A 51 22.62 -1.63 10.40
N ASP A 52 22.59 -1.05 9.21
CA ASP A 52 22.42 0.38 8.99
C ASP A 52 21.71 0.68 7.65
N MET A 53 21.38 1.95 7.45
CA MET A 53 20.67 2.41 6.25
C MET A 53 21.51 2.25 4.98
N ALA A 54 22.83 2.43 5.05
CA ALA A 54 23.69 2.32 3.87
C ALA A 54 23.71 0.88 3.34
N SER A 55 23.86 -0.10 4.24
CA SER A 55 23.78 -1.54 3.90
C SER A 55 22.39 -1.93 3.36
N LEU A 56 21.34 -1.32 3.89
CA LEU A 56 19.97 -1.53 3.39
C LEU A 56 19.81 -1.01 1.97
N GLN A 57 20.28 0.22 1.72
CA GLN A 57 20.24 0.85 0.39
C GLN A 57 21.04 0.05 -0.64
N GLU A 58 22.26 -0.37 -0.29
CA GLU A 58 23.11 -1.19 -1.15
C GLU A 58 22.44 -2.51 -1.54
N LEU A 59 21.87 -3.21 -0.56
CA LEU A 59 21.16 -4.46 -0.81
C LEU A 59 19.95 -4.24 -1.73
N VAL A 60 19.11 -3.26 -1.45
CA VAL A 60 17.90 -2.97 -2.23
C VAL A 60 18.27 -2.58 -3.67
N ASN A 61 19.27 -1.71 -3.85
CA ASN A 61 19.74 -1.32 -5.17
C ASN A 61 20.26 -2.53 -5.95
N ARG A 62 21.07 -3.39 -5.33
CA ARG A 62 21.55 -4.63 -5.96
C ARG A 62 20.43 -5.56 -6.39
N VAL A 63 19.41 -5.74 -5.53
CA VAL A 63 18.24 -6.57 -5.84
C VAL A 63 17.44 -6.00 -7.01
N ILE A 64 17.33 -4.68 -7.11
CA ILE A 64 16.63 -3.99 -8.21
C ILE A 64 17.43 -4.10 -9.50
N GLU A 65 18.70 -3.70 -9.50
CA GLU A 65 19.56 -3.61 -10.68
C GLU A 65 19.81 -4.97 -11.34
N GLN A 66 20.00 -5.99 -10.51
CA GLN A 66 20.26 -7.36 -10.98
C GLN A 66 19.02 -8.22 -11.07
N GLN A 67 17.83 -7.64 -10.78
CA GLN A 67 16.53 -8.32 -10.88
C GLN A 67 16.47 -9.64 -10.09
N HIS A 68 16.97 -9.63 -8.87
CA HIS A 68 17.02 -10.81 -8.00
C HIS A 68 15.67 -11.28 -7.42
N LEU A 69 14.57 -10.62 -7.74
CA LEU A 69 13.23 -11.07 -7.32
C LEU A 69 12.40 -11.53 -8.52
N HIS A 70 11.77 -12.69 -8.37
CA HIS A 70 10.70 -13.12 -9.25
C HIS A 70 9.47 -12.22 -9.12
N LYS A 71 8.60 -12.23 -10.12
CA LYS A 71 7.30 -11.55 -10.06
C LYS A 71 6.51 -12.01 -8.82
N ASN A 72 6.03 -11.06 -8.02
CA ASN A 72 5.40 -11.27 -6.72
C ASN A 72 6.34 -11.80 -5.62
N GLY A 73 7.64 -11.90 -5.87
CA GLY A 73 8.64 -12.24 -4.85
C GLY A 73 8.76 -11.18 -3.77
N TYR A 74 9.35 -11.55 -2.65
CA TYR A 74 9.54 -10.68 -1.50
C TYR A 74 11.00 -10.58 -1.10
N LEU A 75 11.42 -9.36 -0.78
CA LEU A 75 12.63 -9.07 -0.03
C LEU A 75 12.21 -8.66 1.39
N PHE A 76 12.51 -9.49 2.37
CA PHE A 76 12.39 -9.14 3.78
C PHE A 76 13.75 -8.74 4.32
N VAL A 77 13.82 -7.60 4.99
CA VAL A 77 15.06 -7.11 5.59
C VAL A 77 14.85 -6.87 7.07
N ALA A 78 15.59 -7.61 7.89
CA ALA A 78 15.69 -7.42 9.33
C ALA A 78 16.78 -6.37 9.64
N TYR A 79 16.44 -5.36 10.42
CA TYR A 79 17.33 -4.29 10.82
C TYR A 79 17.18 -3.98 12.32
N PRO A 80 18.26 -3.51 13.00
CA PRO A 80 18.19 -3.15 14.40
C PRO A 80 17.26 -1.96 14.61
N LYS A 81 16.29 -2.10 15.51
CA LYS A 81 15.36 -1.01 15.85
C LYS A 81 15.97 -0.02 16.84
N LYS A 82 15.46 1.20 16.87
CA LYS A 82 15.85 2.20 17.86
C LYS A 82 15.62 1.65 19.28
N GLY A 83 16.64 1.78 20.12
CA GLY A 83 16.60 1.31 21.51
C GLY A 83 16.98 -0.16 21.69
N ASN A 84 17.43 -0.88 20.64
CA ASN A 84 18.07 -2.18 20.81
C ASN A 84 19.35 -2.01 21.66
N LYS A 85 19.73 -3.06 22.38
CA LYS A 85 20.92 -3.05 23.27
C LYS A 85 22.07 -3.91 22.74
N VAL A 86 21.92 -4.48 21.55
CA VAL A 86 22.87 -5.45 20.98
C VAL A 86 23.79 -4.80 19.96
N TYR A 87 23.23 -3.94 19.10
CA TYR A 87 23.98 -3.27 18.05
C TYR A 87 24.13 -1.78 18.34
N PRO A 88 25.30 -1.17 18.03
CA PRO A 88 25.51 0.27 18.19
C PRO A 88 24.72 1.11 17.15
N THR A 89 24.28 0.47 16.07
CA THR A 89 23.53 1.09 14.99
C THR A 89 22.04 0.72 15.07
N PHE A 90 21.21 1.51 14.44
CA PHE A 90 19.78 1.26 14.26
C PHE A 90 19.26 1.99 13.03
N ILE A 91 18.13 1.55 12.50
CA ILE A 91 17.37 2.30 11.48
C ILE A 91 16.08 2.78 12.15
N HIS A 92 15.82 4.09 12.04
CA HIS A 92 14.53 4.61 12.49
C HIS A 92 13.46 4.24 11.46
N ARG A 93 12.33 3.77 11.95
CA ARG A 93 11.22 3.30 11.08
C ARG A 93 10.76 4.38 10.10
N ASP A 94 10.71 5.63 10.55
CA ASP A 94 10.16 6.74 9.77
C ASP A 94 11.15 7.20 8.67
N ASP A 95 12.44 6.87 8.79
CA ASP A 95 13.47 7.21 7.81
C ASP A 95 13.52 6.21 6.62
N LEU A 96 12.81 5.07 6.72
CA LEU A 96 12.89 4.00 5.71
C LEU A 96 12.36 4.43 4.33
N LEU A 97 11.23 5.12 4.30
CA LEU A 97 10.59 5.55 3.05
C LEU A 97 11.47 6.54 2.30
N GLU A 98 11.93 7.57 2.99
CA GLU A 98 12.83 8.58 2.45
C GLU A 98 14.19 7.98 2.11
N GLY A 99 14.76 7.20 3.03
CA GLY A 99 16.06 6.55 2.87
C GLY A 99 16.14 5.61 1.67
N LEU A 100 15.05 4.95 1.29
CA LEU A 100 14.98 4.13 0.09
C LEU A 100 14.45 4.86 -1.14
N GLY A 101 14.21 6.18 -1.05
CA GLY A 101 13.72 6.98 -2.18
C GLY A 101 12.36 6.50 -2.70
N SER A 102 11.45 6.18 -1.77
CA SER A 102 10.12 5.72 -2.17
C SER A 102 9.22 6.88 -2.57
N ASP A 103 8.34 6.62 -3.53
CA ASP A 103 7.28 7.54 -3.90
C ASP A 103 6.06 7.45 -2.95
N GLU A 104 5.07 8.29 -3.18
CA GLU A 104 3.81 8.33 -2.41
C GLU A 104 3.00 7.03 -2.44
N ASN A 105 3.22 6.15 -3.44
CA ASN A 105 2.61 4.83 -3.55
C ASN A 105 3.47 3.72 -2.94
N GLY A 106 4.62 4.09 -2.37
CA GLY A 106 5.58 3.20 -1.71
C GLY A 106 6.50 2.43 -2.67
N TYR A 107 6.57 2.80 -3.97
CA TYR A 107 7.51 2.20 -4.91
C TYR A 107 8.89 2.83 -4.77
N ILE A 108 9.94 2.00 -4.82
CA ILE A 108 11.33 2.41 -4.67
C ILE A 108 11.88 2.87 -6.03
N GLY A 109 12.24 4.15 -6.12
CA GLY A 109 12.78 4.75 -7.34
C GLY A 109 11.85 4.53 -8.55
N THR A 110 12.41 3.99 -9.64
CA THR A 110 11.68 3.64 -10.87
C THR A 110 11.34 2.16 -10.96
N SER A 111 11.64 1.38 -9.90
CA SER A 111 11.44 -0.07 -9.90
C SER A 111 9.97 -0.46 -9.66
N ASN A 112 9.67 -1.76 -9.86
CA ASN A 112 8.39 -2.36 -9.50
C ASN A 112 8.37 -2.86 -8.04
N ILE A 113 9.42 -2.60 -7.27
CA ILE A 113 9.51 -3.02 -5.87
C ILE A 113 8.88 -1.95 -4.98
N LYS A 114 7.98 -2.37 -4.10
CA LYS A 114 7.28 -1.47 -3.20
C LYS A 114 7.23 -1.99 -1.76
N PHE A 115 7.05 -1.07 -0.83
CA PHE A 115 6.76 -1.41 0.56
C PHE A 115 5.46 -2.22 0.66
N ALA A 116 5.52 -3.33 1.41
CA ALA A 116 4.38 -4.24 1.55
C ALA A 116 3.94 -4.39 3.00
N ARG A 117 4.87 -4.56 3.94
CA ARG A 117 4.57 -4.74 5.36
C ARG A 117 5.76 -4.47 6.26
N MET A 118 5.48 -4.32 7.56
CA MET A 118 6.50 -4.23 8.60
C MET A 118 6.06 -5.09 9.78
N VAL A 119 6.98 -5.89 10.34
CA VAL A 119 6.70 -6.84 11.43
C VAL A 119 7.84 -6.80 12.44
N GLY A 120 7.53 -6.77 13.73
CA GLY A 120 8.54 -6.96 14.78
C GLY A 120 9.05 -8.40 14.78
N LEU A 121 10.37 -8.57 14.71
CA LEU A 121 11.00 -9.88 14.86
C LEU A 121 11.11 -10.21 16.35
N ASP A 122 11.85 -9.40 17.08
CA ASP A 122 12.10 -9.53 18.52
C ASP A 122 12.41 -8.15 19.17
N ASP A 123 13.14 -8.15 20.28
CA ASP A 123 13.55 -6.92 20.97
C ASP A 123 14.68 -6.18 20.26
N VAL A 124 15.40 -6.82 19.36
CA VAL A 124 16.54 -6.28 18.61
C VAL A 124 16.14 -5.82 17.22
N PHE A 125 15.42 -6.67 16.47
CA PHE A 125 15.14 -6.48 15.05
C PHE A 125 13.69 -6.15 14.74
N THR A 126 13.51 -5.32 13.74
CA THR A 126 12.26 -5.14 12.99
C THR A 126 12.50 -5.60 11.56
N VAL A 127 11.50 -6.22 10.95
CA VAL A 127 11.54 -6.68 9.55
C VAL A 127 10.67 -5.78 8.69
N VAL A 128 11.24 -5.21 7.64
CA VAL A 128 10.51 -4.57 6.55
C VAL A 128 10.39 -5.53 5.39
N GLY A 129 9.22 -5.62 4.80
CA GLY A 129 8.96 -6.41 3.60
C GLY A 129 8.73 -5.53 2.39
N LEU A 130 9.53 -5.74 1.37
CA LEU A 130 9.41 -5.15 0.05
C LEU A 130 8.92 -6.22 -0.92
N LYS A 131 8.05 -5.88 -1.86
CA LYS A 131 7.46 -6.84 -2.79
C LYS A 131 7.69 -6.38 -4.23
N GLU A 132 8.12 -7.31 -5.09
CA GLU A 132 8.03 -7.12 -6.54
C GLU A 132 6.57 -7.15 -6.97
N ASP A 133 6.04 -6.03 -7.45
CA ASP A 133 4.66 -5.94 -7.90
C ASP A 133 4.55 -6.38 -9.35
N ALA A 134 3.97 -7.56 -9.58
CA ALA A 134 3.78 -8.11 -10.93
C ALA A 134 2.98 -7.20 -11.87
N LYS A 135 2.17 -6.28 -11.32
CA LYS A 135 1.44 -5.28 -12.11
C LYS A 135 2.33 -4.11 -12.54
N GLY A 136 3.44 -3.91 -11.83
CA GLY A 136 4.42 -2.86 -12.08
C GLY A 136 3.92 -1.44 -11.79
N LYS A 137 4.88 -0.54 -11.56
CA LYS A 137 4.64 0.90 -11.38
C LYS A 137 3.94 1.54 -12.59
N CYS A 138 4.16 0.98 -13.79
CA CYS A 138 3.67 1.53 -15.06
C CYS A 138 2.20 1.20 -15.38
N GLN A 139 1.56 0.32 -14.63
CA GLN A 139 0.10 0.23 -14.64
C GLN A 139 -0.41 1.25 -13.62
N LEU A 140 -0.73 2.44 -14.11
CA LEU A 140 -1.71 3.33 -13.47
C LEU A 140 -2.75 2.40 -12.86
N SER A 141 -2.83 2.36 -11.54
CA SER A 141 -3.76 1.46 -10.87
C SER A 141 -5.11 1.71 -11.50
N ASN A 142 -5.63 0.71 -12.21
CA ASN A 142 -6.96 0.81 -12.78
C ASN A 142 -8.03 0.88 -11.67
N THR A 143 -7.59 0.95 -10.42
CA THR A 143 -8.44 1.19 -9.26
C THR A 143 -8.67 2.68 -9.13
N PRO A 144 -9.92 3.14 -9.12
CA PRO A 144 -10.23 4.55 -8.94
C PRO A 144 -9.63 5.04 -7.63
N SER A 145 -9.01 6.22 -7.65
CA SER A 145 -8.50 6.85 -6.44
C SER A 145 -9.59 6.98 -5.38
N GLN A 146 -9.23 6.79 -4.13
CA GLN A 146 -10.13 7.04 -2.98
C GLN A 146 -9.98 8.46 -2.44
N SER A 147 -8.97 9.21 -2.89
CA SER A 147 -8.82 10.62 -2.53
C SER A 147 -9.90 11.46 -3.21
N VAL A 148 -10.59 12.27 -2.43
CA VAL A 148 -11.63 13.19 -2.96
C VAL A 148 -11.02 14.33 -3.76
N ASP A 149 -9.75 14.66 -3.50
CA ASP A 149 -9.06 15.77 -4.16
C ASP A 149 -8.73 15.44 -5.64
N ASP A 150 -8.54 14.16 -5.98
CA ASP A 150 -8.32 13.72 -7.36
C ASP A 150 -9.55 13.91 -8.25
N TYR A 151 -10.70 14.19 -7.66
CA TYR A 151 -11.98 14.38 -8.36
C TYR A 151 -12.46 15.83 -8.39
N ILE A 152 -11.64 16.79 -7.97
CA ILE A 152 -11.99 18.23 -8.04
C ILE A 152 -12.31 18.66 -9.46
N SER A 153 -11.57 18.18 -10.45
CA SER A 153 -11.80 18.48 -11.87
C SER A 153 -13.13 17.95 -12.41
N PHE A 154 -13.79 17.02 -11.71
CA PHE A 154 -15.10 16.48 -12.08
C PHE A 154 -16.28 17.21 -11.44
N ILE A 155 -16.06 18.21 -10.59
CA ILE A 155 -17.15 19.03 -10.01
C ILE A 155 -18.00 19.67 -11.12
N PRO A 156 -17.41 20.30 -12.18
CA PRO A 156 -18.21 20.84 -13.29
C PRO A 156 -19.04 19.78 -14.02
N ASN A 157 -18.55 18.55 -14.10
CA ASN A 157 -19.31 17.45 -14.71
C ASN A 157 -20.53 17.05 -13.88
N VAL A 158 -20.43 17.08 -12.53
CA VAL A 158 -21.59 16.86 -11.65
C VAL A 158 -22.61 17.97 -11.80
N GLU A 159 -22.18 19.22 -11.94
CA GLU A 159 -23.06 20.36 -12.17
C GLU A 159 -23.79 20.25 -13.51
N GLU A 160 -23.09 19.80 -14.57
CA GLU A 160 -23.72 19.53 -15.88
C GLU A 160 -24.72 18.36 -15.79
N ASP A 161 -24.43 17.30 -15.03
CA ASP A 161 -25.36 16.17 -14.80
C ASP A 161 -26.64 16.57 -14.06
N LEU A 162 -26.60 17.69 -13.31
CA LEU A 162 -27.75 18.24 -12.58
C LEU A 162 -28.44 19.40 -13.28
N LYS A 163 -27.97 19.79 -14.46
CA LYS A 163 -28.46 20.96 -15.22
C LYS A 163 -29.96 20.92 -15.51
N ASP A 164 -30.47 19.70 -15.81
CA ASP A 164 -31.87 19.49 -16.11
C ASP A 164 -32.78 19.51 -14.87
N THR A 165 -32.18 19.62 -13.67
CA THR A 165 -32.85 19.67 -12.37
C THR A 165 -32.34 20.85 -11.54
N PRO A 166 -32.76 22.10 -11.84
CA PRO A 166 -32.18 23.31 -11.22
C PRO A 166 -32.25 23.33 -9.69
N GLU A 167 -33.29 22.74 -9.12
CA GLU A 167 -33.43 22.61 -7.65
C GLU A 167 -32.31 21.76 -7.02
N LEU A 168 -32.00 20.62 -7.63
CA LEU A 168 -30.94 19.75 -7.16
C LEU A 168 -29.55 20.37 -7.41
N LEU A 169 -29.38 21.09 -8.51
CA LEU A 169 -28.16 21.85 -8.78
C LEU A 169 -27.92 22.90 -7.69
N ALA A 170 -28.95 23.67 -7.32
CA ALA A 170 -28.86 24.66 -6.25
C ALA A 170 -28.50 24.01 -4.89
N ILE A 171 -29.10 22.86 -4.58
CA ILE A 171 -28.77 22.09 -3.36
C ILE A 171 -27.29 21.66 -3.43
N TYR A 172 -26.82 21.06 -4.53
CA TYR A 172 -25.44 20.63 -4.69
C TYR A 172 -24.45 21.79 -4.54
N GLN A 173 -24.72 22.93 -5.17
CA GLN A 173 -23.86 24.12 -5.10
C GLN A 173 -23.81 24.73 -3.69
N SER A 174 -24.85 24.57 -2.88
CA SER A 174 -24.88 25.01 -1.48
C SER A 174 -24.05 24.10 -0.55
N LEU A 175 -23.66 22.91 -0.98
CA LEU A 175 -22.84 21.99 -0.20
C LEU A 175 -21.43 22.56 0.02
N THR A 176 -20.81 22.21 1.15
CA THR A 176 -19.39 22.53 1.37
C THR A 176 -18.49 21.88 0.33
N PRO A 177 -17.31 22.45 0.05
CA PRO A 177 -16.38 21.89 -0.93
C PRO A 177 -16.06 20.38 -0.71
N GLY A 178 -16.00 19.94 0.55
CA GLY A 178 -15.77 18.53 0.89
C GLY A 178 -16.87 17.60 0.36
N TYR A 179 -18.14 17.96 0.57
CA TYR A 179 -19.26 17.15 0.06
C TYR A 179 -19.36 17.19 -1.47
N ARG A 180 -19.05 18.32 -2.11
CA ARG A 180 -19.03 18.42 -3.58
C ARG A 180 -17.96 17.51 -4.19
N LYS A 181 -16.74 17.47 -3.61
CA LYS A 181 -15.67 16.56 -3.99
C LYS A 181 -16.06 15.09 -3.76
N ASP A 182 -16.73 14.78 -2.65
CA ASP A 182 -17.15 13.41 -2.33
C ASP A 182 -18.20 12.88 -3.34
N TRP A 183 -19.14 13.70 -3.75
CA TRP A 183 -20.09 13.35 -4.81
C TRP A 183 -19.40 13.16 -6.15
N ALA A 184 -18.46 14.04 -6.53
CA ALA A 184 -17.68 13.90 -7.74
C ALA A 184 -16.89 12.56 -7.73
N ARG A 185 -16.24 12.24 -6.63
CA ARG A 185 -15.57 10.95 -6.43
C ARG A 185 -16.55 9.79 -6.55
N TYR A 186 -17.70 9.85 -5.88
CA TYR A 186 -18.69 8.78 -5.90
C TYR A 186 -19.16 8.46 -7.31
N VAL A 187 -19.52 9.46 -8.09
CA VAL A 187 -20.04 9.30 -9.46
C VAL A 187 -18.91 8.88 -10.42
N TYR A 188 -17.82 9.65 -10.44
CA TYR A 188 -16.80 9.57 -11.50
C TYR A 188 -15.69 8.56 -11.23
N SER A 189 -15.61 7.97 -10.04
CA SER A 189 -14.78 6.79 -9.81
C SER A 189 -15.30 5.53 -10.51
N ALA A 190 -16.55 5.52 -10.96
CA ALA A 190 -17.09 4.41 -11.74
C ALA A 190 -16.50 4.36 -13.15
N LYS A 191 -15.88 3.24 -13.51
CA LYS A 191 -15.29 3.02 -14.85
C LYS A 191 -16.32 2.73 -15.94
N GLN A 192 -17.34 1.95 -15.55
CA GLN A 192 -18.40 1.57 -16.47
C GLN A 192 -19.48 2.63 -16.50
N GLU A 193 -19.92 3.01 -17.72
CA GLU A 193 -20.95 4.02 -17.92
C GLU A 193 -22.28 3.65 -17.27
N ALA A 194 -22.69 2.38 -17.34
CA ALA A 194 -23.90 1.90 -16.68
C ALA A 194 -23.85 2.09 -15.15
N THR A 195 -22.69 1.85 -14.53
CA THR A 195 -22.49 2.09 -13.10
C THR A 195 -22.53 3.57 -12.77
N ARG A 196 -21.93 4.41 -13.63
CA ARG A 196 -21.93 5.87 -13.48
C ARG A 196 -23.35 6.42 -13.56
N ALA A 197 -24.13 5.99 -14.55
CA ALA A 197 -25.52 6.37 -14.69
C ALA A 197 -26.35 6.02 -13.43
N LYS A 198 -26.21 4.80 -12.93
CA LYS A 198 -26.87 4.38 -11.68
C LYS A 198 -26.49 5.26 -10.49
N ARG A 199 -25.19 5.62 -10.37
CA ARG A 199 -24.71 6.47 -9.28
C ARG A 199 -25.19 7.92 -9.39
N LYS A 200 -25.39 8.45 -10.61
CA LYS A 200 -25.99 9.75 -10.85
C LYS A 200 -27.44 9.78 -10.36
N GLU A 201 -28.22 8.78 -10.67
CA GLU A 201 -29.61 8.68 -10.19
C GLU A 201 -29.69 8.51 -8.67
N GLU A 202 -28.82 7.68 -8.07
CA GLU A 202 -28.73 7.54 -6.61
C GLU A 202 -28.34 8.89 -5.94
N MET A 203 -27.41 9.66 -6.53
CA MET A 203 -27.05 10.99 -6.06
C MET A 203 -28.26 11.95 -6.08
N LYS A 204 -28.99 12.01 -7.20
CA LYS A 204 -30.18 12.86 -7.33
C LYS A 204 -31.23 12.53 -6.27
N MET A 205 -31.53 11.24 -6.08
CA MET A 205 -32.46 10.76 -5.07
C MET A 205 -32.04 11.19 -3.64
N ILE A 206 -30.77 11.02 -3.29
CA ILE A 206 -30.25 11.36 -1.95
C ILE A 206 -30.26 12.88 -1.71
N LEU A 207 -29.87 13.67 -2.71
CA LEU A 207 -29.93 15.14 -2.63
C LEU A 207 -31.38 15.62 -2.49
N GLN A 208 -32.32 15.03 -3.23
CA GLN A 208 -33.75 15.33 -3.14
C GLN A 208 -34.33 14.98 -1.75
N ALA A 209 -33.82 13.92 -1.12
CA ALA A 209 -34.16 13.55 0.26
C ALA A 209 -33.50 14.46 1.32
N GLY A 210 -32.74 15.47 0.92
CA GLY A 210 -32.12 16.47 1.80
C GLY A 210 -30.82 16.06 2.48
N TYR A 211 -30.20 14.94 2.06
CA TYR A 211 -28.94 14.49 2.64
C TYR A 211 -27.73 15.01 1.86
N LYS A 212 -26.70 15.44 2.59
CA LYS A 212 -25.47 16.04 2.04
C LYS A 212 -24.50 15.01 1.45
N SER A 213 -24.58 13.73 1.88
CA SER A 213 -23.74 12.64 1.40
C SER A 213 -24.46 11.30 1.49
N ARG A 214 -23.95 10.33 0.72
CA ARG A 214 -24.43 8.94 0.75
C ARG A 214 -24.29 8.29 2.13
N GLU A 215 -23.22 8.62 2.84
CA GLU A 215 -22.95 8.08 4.18
C GLU A 215 -24.03 8.54 5.18
N LEU A 216 -24.37 9.83 5.19
CA LEU A 216 -25.43 10.37 6.05
C LEU A 216 -26.79 9.75 5.73
N TYR A 217 -27.11 9.53 4.46
CA TYR A 217 -28.34 8.85 4.07
C TYR A 217 -28.41 7.41 4.59
N ARG A 218 -27.30 6.65 4.47
CA ARG A 218 -27.21 5.27 4.98
C ARG A 218 -27.34 5.19 6.51
N GLN A 219 -26.70 6.11 7.23
CA GLN A 219 -26.81 6.18 8.68
C GLN A 219 -28.27 6.43 9.13
N ALA A 220 -28.96 7.35 8.49
CA ALA A 220 -30.37 7.61 8.77
C ALA A 220 -31.25 6.38 8.49
N SER A 221 -31.07 5.73 7.35
CA SER A 221 -31.84 4.54 6.97
C SER A 221 -31.54 3.33 7.86
N SER A 222 -30.40 3.28 8.55
CA SER A 222 -30.03 2.20 9.48
C SER A 222 -30.57 2.42 10.89
N THR A 223 -31.05 3.64 11.22
CA THR A 223 -31.57 3.99 12.55
C THR A 223 -33.09 3.78 12.64
N GLU A 224 -33.77 3.57 11.49
CA GLU A 224 -35.22 3.34 11.42
C GLU A 224 -35.62 1.84 11.42
N LEU A 225 -34.66 0.92 11.64
CA LEU A 225 -34.86 -0.53 11.80
C LEU A 225 -34.54 -0.95 13.25
#